data_18d1f202618b5919792139468776c02d
#
_entry.id   18d1f202618b5919792139468776c02d
#
_cell.length_a   1.000
_cell.length_b   1.000
_cell.length_c   1.000
_cell.angle_alpha   90.00
_cell.angle_beta   90.00
_cell.angle_gamma   90.00
#
_symmetry.space_group_name_H-M   'P 1'
#
loop_
_entity.id
_entity.type
_entity.pdbx_description
1 polymer ?
#
loop_
_entity_poly.entity_id
_entity_poly.type
_entity_poly.pdbx_seq_one_letter_code
_entity_poly.pdbx_strand_id
1 'polypeptide(L)'
;MEANAKKPKAKARPKLNPTENAALKRLEHDLITEDGIVPATKGRHAIHCLTVIGTIEGHTLSPDAQKTTKYEHVIPQLVDIEEDPEIEGLLVILNTVGGDVEAGLALAELIAGVSKPSATLVLGGGHSIGIPLAVAARHSFIVPTATMTVHPVLHSGIVLGVPQTLRYF
;
A
#
# COMPACT_ATOMS: atom_id res chain seq x y z
N MET A 1 12.84 -35.19 16.88
CA MET A 1 11.98 -35.77 15.82
C MET A 1 11.16 -34.62 15.24
N GLU A 2 11.69 -33.96 14.20
CA GLU A 2 10.99 -32.89 13.51
C GLU A 2 10.01 -33.49 12.52
N ALA A 3 8.73 -33.20 12.69
CA ALA A 3 7.67 -33.61 11.78
C ALA A 3 7.75 -32.75 10.50
N ASN A 4 8.20 -33.40 9.42
CA ASN A 4 8.26 -32.82 8.07
C ASN A 4 6.82 -32.65 7.53
N ALA A 5 6.19 -31.50 7.81
CA ALA A 5 4.89 -31.17 7.28
C ALA A 5 5.01 -30.88 5.78
N LYS A 6 4.59 -31.82 4.93
CA LYS A 6 4.47 -31.62 3.48
C LYS A 6 3.52 -30.45 3.20
N LYS A 7 4.01 -29.38 2.58
CA LYS A 7 3.18 -28.29 2.04
C LYS A 7 2.10 -28.87 1.12
N PRO A 8 0.85 -28.44 1.25
CA PRO A 8 -0.23 -28.87 0.36
C PRO A 8 0.13 -28.45 -1.08
N LYS A 9 -0.02 -29.40 -2.02
CA LYS A 9 0.16 -29.13 -3.45
C LYS A 9 -0.96 -28.20 -3.91
N ALA A 10 -0.62 -27.01 -4.42
CA ALA A 10 -1.56 -26.10 -5.04
C ALA A 10 -2.34 -26.83 -6.14
N LYS A 11 -3.67 -26.73 -6.11
CA LYS A 11 -4.53 -27.25 -7.19
C LYS A 11 -4.26 -26.48 -8.46
N ALA A 12 -3.90 -27.15 -9.55
CA ALA A 12 -3.71 -26.53 -10.84
C ALA A 12 -4.98 -25.76 -11.25
N ARG A 13 -4.83 -24.47 -11.58
CA ARG A 13 -5.95 -23.64 -12.08
C ARG A 13 -6.49 -24.26 -13.39
N PRO A 14 -7.81 -24.27 -13.59
CA PRO A 14 -8.41 -24.73 -14.84
C PRO A 14 -7.86 -23.91 -16.01
N LYS A 15 -7.59 -24.56 -17.14
CA LYS A 15 -7.15 -23.89 -18.36
C LYS A 15 -8.34 -23.12 -18.94
N LEU A 16 -8.26 -21.80 -18.96
CA LEU A 16 -9.25 -20.93 -19.56
C LEU A 16 -9.26 -21.11 -21.10
N ASN A 17 -10.43 -20.98 -21.70
CA ASN A 17 -10.54 -20.95 -23.16
C ASN A 17 -10.01 -19.59 -23.72
N PRO A 18 -9.77 -19.47 -25.04
CA PRO A 18 -9.21 -18.27 -25.65
C PRO A 18 -10.02 -16.99 -25.36
N THR A 19 -11.35 -17.08 -25.30
CA THR A 19 -12.25 -15.96 -25.04
C THR A 19 -12.16 -15.50 -23.58
N GLU A 20 -12.14 -16.45 -22.64
CA GLU A 20 -11.96 -16.17 -21.21
C GLU A 20 -10.57 -15.57 -20.93
N ASN A 21 -9.53 -16.05 -21.60
CA ASN A 21 -8.19 -15.46 -21.50
C ASN A 21 -8.14 -14.02 -22.02
N ALA A 22 -8.85 -13.72 -23.12
CA ALA A 22 -8.90 -12.38 -23.68
C ALA A 22 -9.68 -11.41 -22.75
N ALA A 23 -10.77 -11.88 -22.15
CA ALA A 23 -11.55 -11.11 -21.17
C ALA A 23 -10.74 -10.83 -19.92
N LEU A 24 -10.03 -11.83 -19.38
CA LEU A 24 -9.16 -11.68 -18.22
C LEU A 24 -8.03 -10.66 -18.48
N LYS A 25 -7.38 -10.73 -19.66
CA LYS A 25 -6.33 -9.76 -20.03
C LYS A 25 -6.84 -8.33 -20.17
N ARG A 26 -8.08 -8.14 -20.63
CA ARG A 26 -8.70 -6.82 -20.66
C ARG A 26 -8.95 -6.30 -19.26
N LEU A 27 -9.53 -7.12 -18.38
CA LEU A 27 -9.76 -6.77 -16.98
C LEU A 27 -8.45 -6.42 -16.26
N GLU A 28 -7.39 -7.22 -16.45
CA GLU A 28 -6.06 -6.93 -15.91
C GLU A 28 -5.51 -5.60 -16.46
N HIS A 29 -5.71 -5.32 -17.75
CA HIS A 29 -5.30 -4.06 -18.35
C HIS A 29 -6.04 -2.86 -17.76
N ASP A 30 -7.36 -2.98 -17.60
CA ASP A 30 -8.21 -1.93 -17.04
C ASP A 30 -7.84 -1.65 -15.57
N LEU A 31 -7.60 -2.69 -14.76
CA LEU A 31 -7.12 -2.56 -13.38
C LEU A 31 -5.77 -1.81 -13.30
N ILE A 32 -4.85 -2.07 -14.25
CA ILE A 32 -3.55 -1.38 -14.27
C ILE A 32 -3.72 0.08 -14.72
N THR A 33 -4.52 0.34 -15.75
CA THR A 33 -4.62 1.67 -16.35
C THR A 33 -5.52 2.62 -15.59
N GLU A 34 -6.60 2.14 -15.02
CA GLU A 34 -7.60 2.95 -14.33
C GLU A 34 -7.36 3.01 -12.81
N ASP A 35 -7.07 1.86 -12.18
CA ASP A 35 -6.94 1.75 -10.74
C ASP A 35 -5.48 1.69 -10.25
N GLY A 36 -4.52 1.53 -11.16
CA GLY A 36 -3.10 1.39 -10.80
C GLY A 36 -2.77 0.08 -10.07
N ILE A 37 -3.67 -0.89 -10.13
CA ILE A 37 -3.50 -2.20 -9.49
C ILE A 37 -2.76 -3.13 -10.45
N VAL A 38 -1.58 -3.60 -10.03
CA VAL A 38 -0.83 -4.60 -10.78
C VAL A 38 -1.11 -5.97 -10.17
N PRO A 39 -1.87 -6.84 -10.88
CA PRO A 39 -2.03 -8.23 -10.45
C PRO A 39 -0.66 -8.89 -10.30
N ALA A 40 -0.49 -9.74 -9.29
CA ALA A 40 0.76 -10.46 -9.08
C ALA A 40 1.20 -11.15 -10.38
N THR A 41 2.27 -10.66 -10.99
CA THR A 41 2.77 -11.20 -12.25
C THR A 41 3.43 -12.54 -12.01
N LYS A 42 3.18 -13.53 -12.88
CA LYS A 42 3.86 -14.82 -12.89
C LYS A 42 5.30 -14.66 -13.37
N GLY A 43 6.11 -13.99 -12.56
CA GLY A 43 7.56 -14.01 -12.71
C GLY A 43 8.16 -15.20 -11.96
N ARG A 44 9.45 -15.09 -11.63
CA ARG A 44 10.14 -16.07 -10.78
C ARG A 44 9.58 -16.05 -9.35
N HIS A 45 9.04 -14.90 -8.94
CA HIS A 45 8.36 -14.64 -7.67
C HIS A 45 7.13 -13.79 -7.93
N ALA A 46 6.03 -14.08 -7.23
CA ALA A 46 4.80 -13.30 -7.30
C ALA A 46 4.88 -12.16 -6.28
N ILE A 47 5.36 -11.01 -6.73
CA ILE A 47 5.45 -9.78 -5.92
C ILE A 47 4.27 -8.87 -6.26
N HIS A 48 3.48 -8.52 -5.25
CA HIS A 48 2.44 -7.52 -5.41
C HIS A 48 3.06 -6.11 -5.29
N CYS A 49 2.77 -5.26 -6.27
CA CYS A 49 3.22 -3.87 -6.26
C CYS A 49 2.05 -2.96 -5.87
N LEU A 50 2.14 -2.37 -4.70
CA LEU A 50 1.19 -1.39 -4.18
C LEU A 50 1.75 0.01 -4.38
N THR A 51 0.97 0.93 -4.95
CA THR A 51 1.40 2.32 -5.16
C THR A 51 0.67 3.28 -4.24
N VAL A 52 1.40 4.22 -3.63
CA VAL A 52 0.85 5.35 -2.85
C VAL A 52 1.32 6.64 -3.52
N ILE A 53 0.44 7.25 -4.30
CA ILE A 53 0.76 8.40 -5.14
C ILE A 53 -0.20 9.55 -4.86
N GLY A 54 0.35 10.77 -4.78
CA GLY A 54 -0.43 11.99 -4.51
C GLY A 54 -0.76 12.16 -3.03
N THR A 55 -1.92 12.70 -2.72
CA THR A 55 -2.38 12.92 -1.34
C THR A 55 -2.99 11.63 -0.77
N ILE A 56 -2.66 11.30 0.47
CA ILE A 56 -3.33 10.21 1.20
C ILE A 56 -4.69 10.74 1.65
N GLU A 57 -5.73 10.21 1.05
CA GLU A 57 -7.12 10.57 1.33
C GLU A 57 -7.68 9.67 2.42
N GLY A 58 -8.26 10.28 3.44
CA GLY A 58 -8.85 9.61 4.58
C GLY A 58 -10.37 9.85 4.66
N HIS A 59 -10.81 10.45 5.77
CA HIS A 59 -12.23 10.66 6.05
C HIS A 59 -12.88 11.80 5.26
N THR A 60 -12.10 12.64 4.61
CA THR A 60 -12.60 13.77 3.81
C THR A 60 -12.26 13.56 2.35
N LEU A 61 -13.25 13.69 1.47
CA LEU A 61 -13.06 13.60 0.03
C LEU A 61 -12.22 14.77 -0.49
N SER A 62 -11.21 14.46 -1.27
CA SER A 62 -10.41 15.46 -1.97
C SER A 62 -11.14 15.94 -3.25
N PRO A 63 -10.82 17.14 -3.75
CA PRO A 63 -11.35 17.61 -5.03
C PRO A 63 -11.00 16.66 -6.18
N ASP A 64 -11.92 16.46 -7.14
CA ASP A 64 -11.76 15.54 -8.28
C ASP A 64 -10.51 15.79 -9.15
N ALA A 65 -10.00 17.01 -9.15
CA ALA A 65 -8.77 17.38 -9.88
C ALA A 65 -7.47 16.98 -9.16
N GLN A 66 -7.55 16.50 -7.93
CA GLN A 66 -6.40 16.12 -7.12
C GLN A 66 -6.12 14.63 -7.25
N LYS A 67 -4.86 14.27 -7.50
CA LYS A 67 -4.46 12.86 -7.43
C LYS A 67 -4.37 12.41 -5.98
N THR A 68 -5.08 11.34 -5.65
CA THR A 68 -5.14 10.80 -4.29
C THR A 68 -4.91 9.30 -4.27
N THR A 69 -4.44 8.81 -3.13
CA THR A 69 -4.51 7.40 -2.76
C THR A 69 -5.53 7.28 -1.64
N LYS A 70 -6.62 6.58 -1.91
CA LYS A 70 -7.72 6.36 -0.97
C LYS A 70 -7.39 5.17 -0.07
N TYR A 71 -7.31 5.43 1.23
CA TYR A 71 -6.91 4.39 2.19
C TYR A 71 -7.90 3.22 2.23
N GLU A 72 -9.20 3.45 2.03
CA GLU A 72 -10.22 2.42 1.96
C GLU A 72 -10.09 1.50 0.73
N HIS A 73 -9.36 1.91 -0.30
CA HIS A 73 -9.03 1.05 -1.44
C HIS A 73 -7.73 0.27 -1.21
N VAL A 74 -6.83 0.78 -0.38
CA VAL A 74 -5.55 0.13 -0.07
C VAL A 74 -5.71 -0.96 0.99
N ILE A 75 -6.56 -0.74 1.99
CA ILE A 75 -6.77 -1.71 3.07
C ILE A 75 -7.17 -3.11 2.55
N PRO A 76 -8.20 -3.26 1.70
CA PRO A 76 -8.57 -4.58 1.20
C PRO A 76 -7.47 -5.22 0.35
N GLN A 77 -6.64 -4.45 -0.35
CA GLN A 77 -5.49 -4.97 -1.08
C GLN A 77 -4.43 -5.55 -0.13
N LEU A 78 -4.14 -4.86 0.98
CA LEU A 78 -3.19 -5.36 1.99
C LEU A 78 -3.69 -6.64 2.67
N VAL A 79 -5.01 -6.75 2.90
CA VAL A 79 -5.62 -7.98 3.42
C VAL A 79 -5.50 -9.13 2.39
N ASP A 80 -5.81 -8.86 1.12
CA ASP A 80 -5.69 -9.85 0.05
C ASP A 80 -4.23 -10.32 -0.12
N ILE A 81 -3.27 -9.39 -0.07
CA ILE A 81 -1.85 -9.71 -0.12
C ILE A 81 -1.44 -10.65 1.03
N GLU A 82 -1.95 -10.42 2.24
CA GLU A 82 -1.63 -11.27 3.39
C GLU A 82 -2.22 -12.67 3.23
N GLU A 83 -3.47 -12.77 2.79
CA GLU A 83 -4.23 -14.02 2.72
C GLU A 83 -3.96 -14.86 1.47
N ASP A 84 -3.59 -14.26 0.32
CA ASP A 84 -3.36 -14.99 -0.92
C ASP A 84 -2.02 -15.77 -0.88
N PRO A 85 -2.05 -17.12 -0.83
CA PRO A 85 -0.83 -17.93 -0.78
C PRO A 85 0.01 -17.85 -2.06
N GLU A 86 -0.53 -17.35 -3.16
CA GLU A 86 0.21 -17.17 -4.41
C GLU A 86 1.07 -15.90 -4.41
N ILE A 87 0.79 -14.93 -3.53
CA ILE A 87 1.59 -13.72 -3.36
C ILE A 87 2.75 -14.02 -2.41
N GLU A 88 3.98 -13.86 -2.89
CA GLU A 88 5.20 -14.16 -2.14
C GLU A 88 5.82 -12.95 -1.46
N GLY A 89 5.41 -11.73 -1.84
CA GLY A 89 5.95 -10.50 -1.24
C GLY A 89 5.23 -9.24 -1.67
N LEU A 90 5.53 -8.15 -0.96
CA LEU A 90 4.95 -6.83 -1.14
C LEU A 90 6.05 -5.81 -1.47
N LEU A 91 5.86 -5.05 -2.55
CA LEU A 91 6.63 -3.84 -2.85
C LEU A 91 5.69 -2.63 -2.79
N VAL A 92 5.93 -1.70 -1.87
CA VAL A 92 5.20 -0.43 -1.77
C VAL A 92 6.02 0.67 -2.44
N ILE A 93 5.47 1.29 -3.47
CA ILE A 93 6.08 2.43 -4.17
C ILE A 93 5.42 3.71 -3.68
N LEU A 94 6.25 4.65 -3.23
CA LEU A 94 5.81 5.91 -2.64
C LEU A 94 6.22 7.11 -3.51
N ASN A 95 5.23 7.93 -3.84
CA ASN A 95 5.41 9.29 -4.35
C ASN A 95 4.27 10.17 -3.82
N THR A 96 4.33 10.53 -2.54
CA THR A 96 3.26 11.20 -1.82
C THR A 96 3.71 12.50 -1.17
N VAL A 97 2.82 13.46 -1.16
CA VAL A 97 2.96 14.72 -0.42
C VAL A 97 2.49 14.62 1.03
N GLY A 98 2.00 13.45 1.43
CA GLY A 98 1.33 13.23 2.70
C GLY A 98 -0.19 13.33 2.57
N GLY A 99 -0.88 13.68 3.65
CA GLY A 99 -2.35 13.79 3.66
C GLY A 99 -2.96 13.54 5.02
N ASP A 100 -4.03 12.77 5.06
CA ASP A 100 -4.73 12.41 6.30
C ASP A 100 -3.84 11.56 7.21
N VAL A 101 -3.68 12.03 8.45
CA VAL A 101 -2.74 11.44 9.42
C VAL A 101 -3.24 10.07 9.89
N GLU A 102 -4.54 9.95 10.19
CA GLU A 102 -5.11 8.70 10.69
C GLU A 102 -5.09 7.62 9.62
N ALA A 103 -5.46 7.97 8.38
CA ALA A 103 -5.38 7.08 7.24
C ALA A 103 -3.94 6.62 6.96
N GLY A 104 -2.98 7.56 6.98
CA GLY A 104 -1.58 7.22 6.75
C GLY A 104 -0.99 6.33 7.83
N LEU A 105 -1.30 6.57 9.12
CA LEU A 105 -0.87 5.70 10.21
C LEU A 105 -1.51 4.31 10.09
N ALA A 106 -2.80 4.22 9.79
CA ALA A 106 -3.48 2.93 9.60
C ALA A 106 -2.81 2.09 8.49
N LEU A 107 -2.49 2.72 7.35
CA LEU A 107 -1.77 2.05 6.27
C LEU A 107 -0.35 1.62 6.68
N ALA A 108 0.38 2.46 7.43
CA ALA A 108 1.71 2.13 7.91
C ALA A 108 1.69 0.91 8.85
N GLU A 109 0.76 0.86 9.78
CA GLU A 109 0.59 -0.28 10.70
C GLU A 109 0.22 -1.56 9.95
N LEU A 110 -0.67 -1.48 8.96
CA LEU A 110 -1.02 -2.64 8.13
C LEU A 110 0.18 -3.14 7.31
N ILE A 111 0.97 -2.24 6.70
CA ILE A 111 2.19 -2.62 5.97
C ILE A 111 3.21 -3.27 6.92
N ALA A 112 3.39 -2.71 8.12
CA ALA A 112 4.28 -3.28 9.13
C ALA A 112 3.82 -4.66 9.62
N GLY A 113 2.50 -4.90 9.64
CA GLY A 113 1.88 -6.16 10.04
C GLY A 113 1.96 -7.28 9.01
N VAL A 114 2.28 -6.98 7.73
CA VAL A 114 2.38 -8.00 6.67
C VAL A 114 3.42 -9.05 7.03
N SER A 115 3.03 -10.32 7.07
CA SER A 115 3.91 -11.44 7.44
C SER A 115 4.92 -11.79 6.33
N LYS A 116 4.58 -11.46 5.09
CA LYS A 116 5.39 -11.75 3.89
C LYS A 116 6.60 -10.81 3.76
N PRO A 117 7.63 -11.20 2.99
CA PRO A 117 8.71 -10.31 2.62
C PRO A 117 8.17 -8.99 2.05
N SER A 118 8.60 -7.87 2.60
CA SER A 118 8.08 -6.56 2.20
C SER A 118 9.19 -5.52 2.06
N ALA A 119 9.02 -4.62 1.10
CA ALA A 119 9.90 -3.49 0.88
C ALA A 119 9.10 -2.24 0.53
N THR A 120 9.61 -1.08 0.97
CA THR A 120 9.15 0.23 0.51
C THR A 120 10.20 0.88 -0.36
N LEU A 121 9.77 1.61 -1.39
CA LEU A 121 10.62 2.36 -2.29
C LEU A 121 10.06 3.77 -2.49
N VAL A 122 10.77 4.78 -1.98
CA VAL A 122 10.46 6.19 -2.24
C VAL A 122 11.09 6.61 -3.57
N LEU A 123 10.24 6.89 -4.59
CA LEU A 123 10.68 7.26 -5.94
C LEU A 123 10.75 8.76 -6.16
N GLY A 124 9.87 9.54 -5.57
CA GLY A 124 9.82 11.00 -5.73
C GLY A 124 9.73 11.71 -4.40
N GLY A 125 8.57 11.68 -3.76
CA GLY A 125 8.33 12.24 -2.44
C GLY A 125 7.84 11.23 -1.43
N GLY A 126 8.32 11.35 -0.19
CA GLY A 126 7.80 10.63 0.98
C GLY A 126 7.56 11.63 2.11
N HIS A 127 6.65 12.61 1.88
CA HIS A 127 6.52 13.76 2.76
C HIS A 127 5.49 13.54 3.87
N SER A 128 5.69 14.21 5.02
CA SER A 128 4.72 14.27 6.11
C SER A 128 4.31 12.86 6.58
N ILE A 129 3.02 12.53 6.52
CA ILE A 129 2.51 11.20 6.90
C ILE A 129 2.94 10.07 5.93
N GLY A 130 3.55 10.39 4.81
CA GLY A 130 4.24 9.42 3.94
C GLY A 130 5.50 8.83 4.58
N ILE A 131 6.08 9.48 5.61
CA ILE A 131 7.29 8.99 6.28
C ILE A 131 7.08 7.69 7.04
N PRO A 132 6.07 7.53 7.91
CA PRO A 132 5.76 6.25 8.51
C PRO A 132 5.60 5.12 7.47
N LEU A 133 4.90 5.40 6.35
CA LEU A 133 4.74 4.42 5.29
C LEU A 133 6.09 4.02 4.65
N ALA A 134 6.99 5.01 4.47
CA ALA A 134 8.29 4.77 3.87
C ALA A 134 9.17 3.81 4.68
N VAL A 135 8.95 3.73 6.00
CA VAL A 135 9.73 2.89 6.92
C VAL A 135 8.96 1.71 7.49
N ALA A 136 7.70 1.52 7.07
CA ALA A 136 6.82 0.48 7.63
C ALA A 136 7.19 -0.94 7.21
N ALA A 137 7.69 -1.14 5.98
CA ALA A 137 8.06 -2.46 5.50
C ALA A 137 9.36 -2.98 6.12
N ARG A 138 9.65 -4.27 5.95
CA ARG A 138 10.89 -4.91 6.47
C ARG A 138 12.16 -4.30 5.90
N HIS A 139 12.10 -3.79 4.67
CA HIS A 139 13.20 -3.10 4.00
C HIS A 139 12.69 -1.78 3.42
N SER A 140 13.49 -0.72 3.56
CA SER A 140 13.14 0.62 3.09
C SER A 140 14.22 1.15 2.18
N PHE A 141 13.82 1.67 1.03
CA PHE A 141 14.71 2.23 0.01
C PHE A 141 14.24 3.61 -0.40
N ILE A 142 15.19 4.47 -0.71
CA ILE A 142 14.95 5.79 -1.30
C ILE A 142 15.90 5.97 -2.48
N VAL A 143 15.39 6.44 -3.62
CA VAL A 143 16.26 6.75 -4.76
C VAL A 143 17.01 8.05 -4.53
N PRO A 144 18.20 8.26 -5.14
CA PRO A 144 19.02 9.45 -4.88
C PRO A 144 18.35 10.79 -5.18
N THR A 145 17.36 10.81 -6.06
CA THR A 145 16.61 12.01 -6.47
C THR A 145 15.34 12.25 -5.65
N ALA A 146 14.95 11.29 -4.79
CA ALA A 146 13.77 11.44 -3.96
C ALA A 146 14.04 12.31 -2.73
N THR A 147 12.98 12.93 -2.23
CA THR A 147 13.04 13.79 -1.06
C THR A 147 12.01 13.37 0.00
N MET A 148 12.35 13.62 1.26
CA MET A 148 11.47 13.37 2.39
C MET A 148 11.45 14.62 3.28
N THR A 149 10.25 15.05 3.70
CA THR A 149 10.08 16.20 4.60
C THR A 149 9.40 15.75 5.88
N VAL A 150 10.10 15.90 6.99
CA VAL A 150 9.59 15.65 8.35
C VAL A 150 9.16 16.96 8.97
N HIS A 151 7.97 17.00 9.53
CA HIS A 151 7.47 18.12 10.32
C HIS A 151 6.55 17.60 11.43
N PRO A 152 6.32 18.38 12.50
CA PRO A 152 5.34 18.04 13.53
C PRO A 152 3.93 17.91 12.96
N VAL A 153 3.11 17.07 13.59
CA VAL A 153 1.67 16.98 13.26
C VAL A 153 1.02 18.31 13.57
N LEU A 154 0.28 18.84 12.60
CA LEU A 154 -0.47 20.07 12.75
C LEU A 154 -1.96 19.74 12.91
N HIS A 155 -2.56 20.22 14.00
CA HIS A 155 -4.01 20.22 14.15
C HIS A 155 -4.56 21.59 13.78
N SER A 156 -5.46 21.63 12.81
CA SER A 156 -6.18 22.86 12.41
C SER A 156 -7.66 22.74 12.82
N GLY A 157 -8.18 23.78 13.44
CA GLY A 157 -9.63 24.02 13.50
C GLY A 157 -10.40 23.61 14.74
N ILE A 158 -9.80 23.03 15.79
CA ILE A 158 -10.52 22.74 17.04
C ILE A 158 -9.81 23.39 18.22
N VAL A 159 -10.50 24.30 18.89
CA VAL A 159 -10.08 24.80 20.20
C VAL A 159 -10.61 23.82 21.25
N LEU A 160 -9.76 22.90 21.66
CA LEU A 160 -10.04 22.06 22.82
C LEU A 160 -9.82 22.85 24.10
N GLY A 161 -10.55 22.51 25.15
CA GLY A 161 -10.33 23.11 26.49
C GLY A 161 -8.89 22.87 26.97
N VAL A 162 -8.39 23.77 27.85
CA VAL A 162 -7.00 23.78 28.32
C VAL A 162 -6.46 22.40 28.77
N PRO A 163 -7.23 21.53 29.46
CA PRO A 163 -6.74 20.22 29.88
C PRO A 163 -6.51 19.27 28.71
N GLN A 164 -7.29 19.40 27.64
CA GLN A 164 -7.14 18.58 26.43
C GLN A 164 -5.94 19.04 25.60
N THR A 165 -5.74 20.35 25.48
CA THR A 165 -4.61 20.94 24.76
C THR A 165 -3.27 20.49 25.35
N LEU A 166 -3.16 20.47 26.69
CA LEU A 166 -1.95 20.04 27.41
C LEU A 166 -1.60 18.54 27.22
N ARG A 167 -2.53 17.73 26.70
CA ARG A 167 -2.27 16.32 26.40
C ARG A 167 -1.76 16.08 24.98
N TYR A 168 -1.92 17.06 24.10
CA TYR A 168 -1.50 16.97 22.69
C TYR A 168 -0.15 17.66 22.43
N PHE A 169 0.33 18.47 23.38
CA PHE A 169 1.62 19.15 23.35
C PHE A 169 2.42 18.83 24.61
#